data_10a25cc453782b6c3ffdf9b198423c20
#
_entry.id   10a25cc453782b6c3ffdf9b198423c20
#
_cell.length_a   1.000
_cell.length_b   1.000
_cell.length_c   1.000
_cell.angle_alpha   90.00
_cell.angle_beta   90.00
_cell.angle_gamma   90.00
#
_symmetry.space_group_name_H-M   'P 1'
#
loop_
_entity.id
_entity.type
_entity.pdbx_description
1 polymer ?
#
loop_
_entity_poly.entity_id
_entity_poly.type
_entity_poly.pdbx_seq_one_letter_code
_entity_poly.pdbx_strand_id
1 'polypeptide(L)'
;MERAEVMTVITAKAVQLLEVEAADVVDDASFVDDLKVDSLSLVEFTMDLEDEFGIELAEEELTDLKTIGAFADLIHAKVLAKA
;
A
#
# COMPACT_ATOMS: atom_id res chain seq x y z
N MET A 1 -2.29 13.41 -8.49
CA MET A 1 -1.09 12.64 -8.10
C MET A 1 -0.89 11.48 -9.06
N GLU A 2 0.32 11.29 -9.52
CA GLU A 2 0.65 10.22 -10.45
C GLU A 2 0.85 8.90 -9.73
N ARG A 3 0.64 7.77 -10.43
CA ARG A 3 0.83 6.45 -9.83
C ARG A 3 2.28 6.26 -9.33
N ALA A 4 3.25 6.83 -10.04
CA ALA A 4 4.65 6.76 -9.60
C ALA A 4 4.86 7.42 -8.25
N GLU A 5 4.16 8.52 -7.99
CA GLU A 5 4.22 9.20 -6.69
C GLU A 5 3.57 8.35 -5.60
N VAL A 6 2.46 7.70 -5.94
CA VAL A 6 1.79 6.77 -5.01
C VAL A 6 2.75 5.64 -4.63
N MET A 7 3.42 5.06 -5.63
CA MET A 7 4.41 4.00 -5.39
C MET A 7 5.57 4.48 -4.52
N THR A 8 6.02 5.72 -4.73
CA THR A 8 7.10 6.29 -3.92
C THR A 8 6.70 6.37 -2.45
N VAL A 9 5.48 6.84 -2.19
CA VAL A 9 4.99 6.94 -0.80
C VAL A 9 4.79 5.56 -0.20
N ILE A 10 4.21 4.63 -0.95
CA ILE A 10 4.00 3.26 -0.48
C ILE A 10 5.35 2.62 -0.12
N THR A 11 6.35 2.78 -0.97
CA THR A 11 7.68 2.22 -0.74
C THR A 11 8.30 2.80 0.53
N ALA A 12 8.25 4.11 0.70
CA ALA A 12 8.81 4.77 1.88
C ALA A 12 8.13 4.29 3.16
N LYS A 13 6.80 4.16 3.15
CA LYS A 13 6.05 3.70 4.31
C LYS A 13 6.31 2.21 4.58
N ALA A 14 6.42 1.41 3.54
CA ALA A 14 6.70 -0.03 3.69
C ALA A 14 8.07 -0.24 4.34
N VAL A 15 9.08 0.48 3.88
CA VAL A 15 10.42 0.38 4.47
C VAL A 15 10.39 0.77 5.94
N GLN A 16 9.67 1.84 6.25
CA GLN A 16 9.60 2.36 7.62
C GLN A 16 8.79 1.47 8.56
N LEU A 17 7.63 1.00 8.12
CA LEU A 17 6.66 0.31 8.98
C LEU A 17 6.75 -1.21 8.92
N LEU A 18 7.10 -1.75 7.75
CA LEU A 18 7.16 -3.21 7.54
C LEU A 18 8.58 -3.75 7.60
N GLU A 19 9.56 -2.88 7.70
CA GLU A 19 10.98 -3.26 7.79
C GLU A 19 11.44 -4.09 6.60
N VAL A 20 10.95 -3.75 5.40
CA VAL A 20 11.33 -4.43 4.17
C VAL A 20 12.30 -3.56 3.37
N GLU A 21 12.99 -4.18 2.42
CA GLU A 21 13.91 -3.45 1.54
C GLU A 21 13.12 -2.74 0.44
N ALA A 22 13.51 -1.52 0.10
CA ALA A 22 12.85 -0.76 -0.96
C ALA A 22 12.87 -1.53 -2.29
N ALA A 23 13.96 -2.26 -2.56
CA ALA A 23 14.09 -3.05 -3.78
C ALA A 23 13.07 -4.19 -3.88
N ASP A 24 12.51 -4.62 -2.76
CA ASP A 24 11.50 -5.69 -2.72
C ASP A 24 10.09 -5.16 -2.89
N VAL A 25 9.88 -3.85 -2.79
CA VAL A 25 8.57 -3.23 -2.92
C VAL A 25 8.31 -2.92 -4.40
N VAL A 26 7.89 -3.93 -5.13
CA VAL A 26 7.61 -3.84 -6.56
C VAL A 26 6.17 -4.26 -6.83
N ASP A 27 5.67 -3.96 -8.03
CA ASP A 27 4.26 -4.22 -8.38
C ASP A 27 3.83 -5.66 -8.13
N ASP A 28 4.69 -6.62 -8.45
CA ASP A 28 4.38 -8.03 -8.33
C ASP A 28 4.57 -8.60 -6.93
N ALA A 29 5.13 -7.83 -6.01
CA ALA A 29 5.41 -8.31 -4.67
C ALA A 29 4.12 -8.60 -3.91
N SER A 30 4.04 -9.78 -3.32
CA SER A 30 2.93 -10.18 -2.46
C SER A 30 3.21 -9.76 -1.01
N PHE A 31 2.22 -9.19 -0.35
CA PHE A 31 2.36 -8.80 1.05
C PHE A 31 2.69 -10.00 1.94
N VAL A 32 2.03 -11.12 1.69
CA VAL A 32 2.18 -12.32 2.52
C VAL A 32 3.39 -13.15 2.09
N ASP A 33 3.49 -13.43 0.81
CA ASP A 33 4.51 -14.37 0.29
C ASP A 33 5.89 -13.75 0.14
N ASP A 34 5.95 -12.53 -0.38
CA ASP A 34 7.24 -11.88 -0.66
C ASP A 34 7.73 -11.00 0.48
N LEU A 35 6.85 -10.22 1.06
CA LEU A 35 7.22 -9.29 2.14
C LEU A 35 6.98 -9.87 3.52
N LYS A 36 6.28 -10.97 3.61
CA LYS A 36 6.00 -11.70 4.85
C LYS A 36 5.36 -10.81 5.92
N VAL A 37 4.45 -9.97 5.49
CA VAL A 37 3.73 -9.04 6.35
C VAL A 37 2.60 -9.77 7.06
N ASP A 38 2.49 -9.62 8.38
CA ASP A 38 1.36 -10.20 9.10
C ASP A 38 0.15 -9.26 9.06
N SER A 39 -1.02 -9.74 9.51
CA SER A 39 -2.25 -8.97 9.43
C SER A 39 -2.20 -7.69 10.24
N LEU A 40 -1.58 -7.71 11.40
CA LEU A 40 -1.51 -6.53 12.26
C LEU A 40 -0.67 -5.43 11.62
N SER A 41 0.51 -5.81 11.11
CA SER A 41 1.38 -4.85 10.43
C SER A 41 0.72 -4.28 9.18
N LEU A 42 -0.01 -5.13 8.45
CA LEU A 42 -0.72 -4.68 7.25
C LEU A 42 -1.82 -3.67 7.60
N VAL A 43 -2.56 -3.88 8.69
CA VAL A 43 -3.57 -2.94 9.15
C VAL A 43 -2.94 -1.60 9.52
N GLU A 44 -1.85 -1.62 10.26
CA GLU A 44 -1.14 -0.39 10.65
C GLU A 44 -0.63 0.36 9.43
N PHE A 45 -0.05 -0.35 8.48
CA PHE A 45 0.45 0.20 7.24
C PHE A 45 -0.69 0.86 6.45
N THR A 46 -1.83 0.17 6.35
CA THR A 46 -3.01 0.69 5.66
C THR A 46 -3.53 1.96 6.31
N MET A 47 -3.63 1.97 7.62
CA MET A 47 -4.11 3.15 8.36
C MET A 47 -3.19 4.35 8.14
N ASP A 48 -1.90 4.13 8.14
CA ASP A 48 -0.94 5.19 7.91
C ASP A 48 -1.07 5.77 6.48
N LEU A 49 -1.32 4.91 5.50
CA LEU A 49 -1.53 5.36 4.13
C LEU A 49 -2.85 6.11 3.99
N GLU A 50 -3.89 5.71 4.70
CA GLU A 50 -5.15 6.44 4.71
C GLU A 50 -4.93 7.88 5.18
N ASP A 51 -4.17 8.05 6.25
CA ASP A 51 -3.84 9.38 6.77
C ASP A 51 -2.97 10.17 5.80
N GLU A 52 -1.98 9.51 5.21
CA GLU A 52 -1.03 10.17 4.31
C GLU A 52 -1.72 10.71 3.06
N PHE A 53 -2.63 9.95 2.48
CA PHE A 53 -3.33 10.33 1.25
C PHE A 53 -4.68 11.00 1.51
N GLY A 54 -5.17 10.98 2.74
CA GLY A 54 -6.49 11.52 3.07
C GLY A 54 -7.62 10.75 2.42
N ILE A 55 -7.53 9.42 2.40
CA ILE A 55 -8.53 8.54 1.78
C ILE A 55 -8.99 7.49 2.79
N GLU A 56 -10.03 6.77 2.45
CA GLU A 56 -10.53 5.65 3.25
C GLU A 56 -10.41 4.35 2.47
N LEU A 57 -9.90 3.31 3.14
CA LEU A 57 -9.76 1.99 2.55
C LEU A 57 -10.61 1.02 3.35
N ALA A 58 -11.68 0.51 2.73
CA ALA A 58 -12.59 -0.43 3.40
C ALA A 58 -11.94 -1.81 3.51
N GLU A 59 -12.26 -2.52 4.56
CA GLU A 59 -11.75 -3.88 4.79
C GLU A 59 -12.03 -4.82 3.61
N GLU A 60 -13.23 -4.75 3.04
CA GLU A 60 -13.59 -5.59 1.91
C GLU A 60 -12.74 -5.31 0.68
N GLU A 61 -12.31 -4.07 0.51
CA GLU A 61 -11.43 -3.71 -0.59
C GLU A 61 -10.04 -4.31 -0.42
N LEU A 62 -9.59 -4.40 0.82
CA LEU A 62 -8.26 -4.91 1.14
C LEU A 62 -8.17 -6.43 1.03
N THR A 63 -9.29 -7.12 1.21
CA THR A 63 -9.34 -8.58 1.17
C THR A 63 -8.85 -9.14 -0.17
N ASP A 64 -9.14 -8.43 -1.26
CA ASP A 64 -8.78 -8.86 -2.61
C ASP A 64 -7.38 -8.38 -3.04
N LEU A 65 -6.75 -7.52 -2.25
CA LEU A 65 -5.45 -6.96 -2.61
C LEU A 65 -4.32 -7.84 -2.10
N LYS A 66 -3.63 -8.49 -3.03
CA LYS A 66 -2.56 -9.43 -2.69
C LYS A 66 -1.18 -8.90 -3.03
N THR A 67 -1.08 -7.92 -3.92
CA THR A 67 0.20 -7.37 -4.34
C THR A 67 0.29 -5.88 -4.10
N ILE A 68 1.53 -5.40 -4.07
CA ILE A 68 1.82 -3.96 -3.94
C ILE A 68 1.18 -3.20 -5.10
N GLY A 69 1.28 -3.73 -6.33
CA GLY A 69 0.72 -3.06 -7.51
C GLY A 69 -0.79 -2.88 -7.42
N ALA A 70 -1.51 -3.92 -6.98
CA ALA A 70 -2.96 -3.85 -6.80
C ALA A 70 -3.32 -2.81 -5.74
N PHE A 71 -2.55 -2.75 -4.67
CA PHE A 71 -2.75 -1.78 -3.60
C PHE A 71 -2.51 -0.35 -4.12
N ALA A 72 -1.44 -0.16 -4.89
CA ALA A 72 -1.11 1.13 -5.48
C ALA A 72 -2.20 1.60 -6.44
N ASP A 73 -2.75 0.68 -7.24
CA ASP A 73 -3.82 1.02 -8.17
C ASP A 73 -5.08 1.49 -7.43
N LEU A 74 -5.43 0.82 -6.35
CA LEU A 74 -6.59 1.21 -5.55
C LEU A 74 -6.39 2.59 -4.92
N ILE A 75 -5.23 2.84 -4.33
CA ILE A 75 -4.92 4.13 -3.72
C ILE A 75 -4.94 5.24 -4.78
N HIS A 76 -4.33 4.98 -5.94
CA HIS A 76 -4.29 5.95 -7.03
C HIS A 76 -5.70 6.32 -7.49
N ALA A 77 -6.57 5.31 -7.65
CA ALA A 77 -7.95 5.55 -8.05
C ALA A 77 -8.71 6.40 -7.02
N LYS A 78 -8.51 6.12 -5.74
CA LYS A 78 -9.16 6.89 -4.67
C LYS A 78 -8.65 8.32 -4.59
N VAL A 79 -7.36 8.53 -4.77
CA VAL A 79 -6.77 9.86 -4.79
C VAL A 79 -7.32 10.68 -5.96
N LEU A 80 -7.43 10.06 -7.13
CA LEU A 80 -8.02 10.73 -8.30
C LEU A 80 -9.49 11.07 -8.09
N ALA A 81 -10.24 10.18 -7.49
CA ALA A 81 -11.67 10.41 -7.23
C ALA A 81 -11.90 11.53 -6.23
N LYS A 82 -10.97 11.73 -5.32
CA LYS A 82 -11.02 12.74 -4.29
C LYS A 82 -10.71 14.14 -4.82
N ALA A 83 -9.92 14.24 -5.87
CA ALA A 83 -9.40 15.50 -6.42
C ALA A 83 -10.49 16.40 -7.06
#